data_1c76e514d8e01222523f84812f74d469
#
_entry.id   1c76e514d8e01222523f84812f74d469
#
_cell.length_a   1.000
_cell.length_b   1.000
_cell.length_c   1.000
_cell.angle_alpha   90.00
_cell.angle_beta   90.00
_cell.angle_gamma   90.00
#
_symmetry.space_group_name_H-M   'P 1'
#
loop_
_entity.id
_entity.type
_entity.pdbx_description
1 polymer ?
#
loop_
_entity_poly.entity_id
_entity_poly.type
_entity_poly.pdbx_seq_one_letter_code
_entity_poly.pdbx_strand_id
1 'polypeptide(L)'
;MRLARKNTLVQELESVETLARVDCLNLDKTGTITDGGIVFNELRMLDDDEDESNVKQALFDLSNEEQPNGTGKAVLEGLGREGFAGGAVQARVPFSSARKWSAIVSHTGTWYMGAPEVIISALNGDYGNVLDMVTENANEGNRVLLIAHRSGQPAEDFAENPRLDATARPVALVLCSERIRSDAESTLQWFREQGVRCRIISGDNPVTVGAIARKVKLTGDREPVYMDARELPDDIDELAKVLQNVDVLGRVLPNQKKAVVQALHKDDHVVAMTGDGVNDALALKEADLGIAMGNAAPATKSIAQVVLVDSKFSHLPDVVARGRQVMANMERVASLFLVKTVYSALISLGVVLTQIPFPYLPRHITYLGALTIGVPAFILALAPNTRRYIPGFLKRVVLFALPGGIAVALSILLSTWLLPGIMHWDMANAADLTQLRALNAIILFVLGILVLARVAQPLTGWRGLMVLGFTVIGAAGVAIPFVRHFFALIVPRGSTLMATLVVLAVSIAIFLLCVGTARVLAMRRQARKAAKG
;
A
#
# COMPACT_ATOMS: atom_id res chain seq x y z
N MET A 1 0.82 -3.31 -16.34
CA MET A 1 -0.22 -2.73 -17.22
C MET A 1 -1.46 -2.17 -16.49
N ARG A 2 -2.11 -2.85 -15.53
CA ARG A 2 -3.30 -2.29 -14.84
C ARG A 2 -2.98 -1.12 -13.90
N LEU A 3 -1.83 -1.12 -13.21
CA LEU A 3 -1.38 -0.01 -12.37
C LEU A 3 -1.01 1.23 -13.19
N ALA A 4 -0.35 1.05 -14.33
CA ALA A 4 -0.04 2.14 -15.24
C ALA A 4 -1.29 2.84 -15.80
N ARG A 5 -2.39 2.10 -15.99
CA ARG A 5 -3.70 2.70 -16.39
C ARG A 5 -4.34 3.56 -15.29
N LYS A 6 -3.87 3.46 -14.05
CA LYS A 6 -4.32 4.24 -12.90
C LYS A 6 -3.26 5.26 -12.46
N ASN A 7 -2.45 5.75 -13.39
CA ASN A 7 -1.44 6.76 -13.14
C ASN A 7 -0.46 6.40 -12.00
N THR A 8 -0.19 5.10 -11.81
CA THR A 8 0.76 4.60 -10.82
C THR A 8 1.90 3.89 -11.53
N LEU A 9 3.11 4.40 -11.36
CA LEU A 9 4.34 3.81 -11.87
C LEU A 9 5.02 3.01 -10.77
N VAL A 10 5.16 1.71 -10.97
CA VAL A 10 5.97 0.81 -10.13
C VAL A 10 7.30 0.62 -10.85
N GLN A 11 8.39 1.04 -10.23
CA GLN A 11 9.72 1.04 -10.86
C GLN A 11 10.42 -0.32 -10.76
N GLU A 12 10.13 -1.08 -9.70
CA GLU A 12 10.74 -2.36 -9.41
C GLU A 12 9.68 -3.46 -9.26
N LEU A 13 9.89 -4.63 -9.87
CA LEU A 13 8.94 -5.75 -9.79
C LEU A 13 8.79 -6.30 -8.37
N GLU A 14 9.86 -6.27 -7.58
CA GLU A 14 9.88 -6.73 -6.18
C GLU A 14 8.99 -5.87 -5.29
N SER A 15 8.79 -4.61 -5.65
CA SER A 15 7.91 -3.69 -4.92
C SER A 15 6.47 -4.17 -4.85
N VAL A 16 6.02 -5.02 -5.78
CA VAL A 16 4.67 -5.61 -5.76
C VAL A 16 4.51 -6.57 -4.58
N GLU A 17 5.55 -7.34 -4.26
CA GLU A 17 5.57 -8.21 -3.08
C GLU A 17 5.57 -7.38 -1.79
N THR A 18 6.47 -6.39 -1.72
CA THR A 18 6.57 -5.48 -0.59
C THR A 18 5.25 -4.74 -0.33
N LEU A 19 4.58 -4.25 -1.38
CA LEU A 19 3.24 -3.65 -1.29
C LEU A 19 2.21 -4.55 -0.59
N ALA A 20 2.26 -5.84 -0.83
CA ALA A 20 1.35 -6.80 -0.19
C ALA A 20 1.62 -6.95 1.31
N ARG A 21 2.87 -6.79 1.71
CA ARG A 21 3.38 -7.03 3.07
C ARG A 21 3.28 -5.82 3.98
N VAL A 22 3.19 -4.61 3.42
CA VAL A 22 3.12 -3.35 4.20
C VAL A 22 2.07 -3.44 5.29
N ASP A 23 2.48 -3.21 6.52
CA ASP A 23 1.66 -3.12 7.72
C ASP A 23 1.81 -1.79 8.46
N CYS A 24 2.82 -0.98 8.08
CA CYS A 24 3.06 0.35 8.60
C CYS A 24 3.28 1.35 7.45
N LEU A 25 2.51 2.44 7.44
CA LEU A 25 2.58 3.49 6.44
C LEU A 25 2.88 4.83 7.12
N ASN A 26 4.08 5.35 6.90
CA ASN A 26 4.48 6.67 7.33
C ASN A 26 4.17 7.69 6.23
N LEU A 27 3.37 8.67 6.55
CA LEU A 27 2.86 9.67 5.62
C LEU A 27 3.53 11.02 5.90
N ASP A 28 4.18 11.59 4.91
CA ASP A 28 4.50 13.00 4.98
C ASP A 28 3.19 13.82 4.93
N LYS A 29 3.11 14.91 5.70
CA LYS A 29 1.90 15.73 5.76
C LYS A 29 1.67 16.45 4.43
N THR A 30 2.70 17.22 4.01
CA THR A 30 2.64 18.12 2.86
C THR A 30 2.70 17.32 1.55
N GLY A 31 1.87 17.66 0.59
CA GLY A 31 1.82 16.95 -0.70
C GLY A 31 1.14 15.58 -0.65
N THR A 32 0.95 14.96 0.54
CA THR A 32 0.29 13.65 0.70
C THR A 32 -1.09 13.78 1.34
N ILE A 33 -1.18 14.19 2.60
CA ILE A 33 -2.45 14.43 3.32
C ILE A 33 -3.07 15.75 2.87
N THR A 34 -2.22 16.76 2.67
CA THR A 34 -2.58 18.04 2.05
C THR A 34 -2.12 18.06 0.60
N ASP A 35 -2.69 18.92 -0.22
CA ASP A 35 -2.26 19.09 -1.62
C ASP A 35 -1.23 20.20 -1.82
N GLY A 36 -0.73 20.79 -0.72
CA GLY A 36 0.20 21.91 -0.70
C GLY A 36 -0.48 23.27 -0.94
N GLY A 37 -1.78 23.29 -1.20
CA GLY A 37 -2.58 24.51 -1.29
C GLY A 37 -2.88 25.08 0.09
N ILE A 38 -3.10 26.38 0.13
CA ILE A 38 -3.57 27.12 1.33
C ILE A 38 -5.02 27.54 1.09
N VAL A 39 -5.81 27.57 2.14
CA VAL A 39 -7.19 28.09 2.15
C VAL A 39 -7.26 29.22 3.18
N PHE A 40 -7.88 30.33 2.80
CA PHE A 40 -8.30 31.38 3.72
C PHE A 40 -9.58 30.91 4.42
N ASN A 41 -9.53 30.83 5.74
CA ASN A 41 -10.66 30.35 6.55
C ASN A 41 -11.54 31.47 7.02
N GLU A 42 -10.94 32.43 7.75
CA GLU A 42 -11.66 33.58 8.32
C GLU A 42 -10.73 34.74 8.67
N LEU A 43 -11.32 35.91 8.82
CA LEU A 43 -10.73 37.07 9.45
C LEU A 43 -11.35 37.24 10.85
N ARG A 44 -10.53 37.24 11.90
CA ARG A 44 -10.99 37.41 13.28
C ARG A 44 -10.62 38.79 13.77
N MET A 45 -11.62 39.65 13.97
CA MET A 45 -11.42 41.03 14.46
C MET A 45 -10.90 41.02 15.90
N LEU A 46 -9.98 41.93 16.19
CA LEU A 46 -9.38 42.17 17.52
C LEU A 46 -9.75 43.55 18.05
N ASP A 47 -10.12 44.48 17.17
CA ASP A 47 -10.46 45.87 17.49
C ASP A 47 -11.89 46.13 16.97
N ASP A 48 -12.81 46.41 17.91
CA ASP A 48 -14.23 46.65 17.61
C ASP A 48 -14.46 48.03 17.01
N ASP A 49 -13.46 48.94 17.08
CA ASP A 49 -13.53 50.29 16.53
C ASP A 49 -13.23 50.33 15.02
N GLU A 50 -12.64 49.27 14.46
CA GLU A 50 -12.36 49.18 13.03
C GLU A 50 -13.50 48.46 12.29
N ASP A 51 -13.85 49.00 11.12
CA ASP A 51 -14.85 48.35 10.26
C ASP A 51 -14.26 47.13 9.55
N GLU A 52 -14.89 45.96 9.76
CA GLU A 52 -14.48 44.68 9.17
C GLU A 52 -14.33 44.75 7.64
N SER A 53 -15.20 45.54 6.97
CA SER A 53 -15.11 45.73 5.52
C SER A 53 -13.84 46.44 5.08
N ASN A 54 -13.40 47.44 5.86
CA ASN A 54 -12.14 48.13 5.60
C ASN A 54 -10.93 47.22 5.83
N VAL A 55 -10.98 46.39 6.87
CA VAL A 55 -9.91 45.43 7.18
C VAL A 55 -9.83 44.36 6.10
N LYS A 56 -10.97 43.86 5.62
CA LYS A 56 -11.02 42.90 4.49
C LYS A 56 -10.48 43.52 3.20
N GLN A 57 -10.81 44.77 2.92
CA GLN A 57 -10.25 45.48 1.76
C GLN A 57 -8.73 45.65 1.89
N ALA A 58 -8.24 46.04 3.06
CA ALA A 58 -6.81 46.16 3.31
C ALA A 58 -6.10 44.79 3.19
N LEU A 59 -6.72 43.73 3.70
CA LEU A 59 -6.21 42.36 3.57
C LEU A 59 -6.14 41.92 2.10
N PHE A 60 -7.17 42.24 1.31
CA PHE A 60 -7.16 41.98 -0.13
C PHE A 60 -6.01 42.71 -0.81
N ASP A 61 -5.88 43.99 -0.54
CA ASP A 61 -4.84 44.83 -1.13
C ASP A 61 -3.42 44.43 -0.69
N LEU A 62 -3.21 44.06 0.59
CA LEU A 62 -1.95 43.51 1.09
C LEU A 62 -1.55 42.24 0.38
N SER A 63 -2.54 41.38 0.04
CA SER A 63 -2.34 40.12 -0.63
C SER A 63 -2.17 40.22 -2.14
N ASN A 64 -2.62 41.35 -2.74
CA ASN A 64 -2.61 41.60 -4.19
C ASN A 64 -1.24 42.13 -4.67
N GLU A 65 -0.20 41.36 -4.43
CA GLU A 65 1.16 41.60 -4.92
C GLU A 65 1.32 41.16 -6.40
N GLU A 66 2.36 41.63 -7.09
CA GLU A 66 2.66 41.19 -8.48
C GLU A 66 2.87 39.68 -8.56
N GLN A 67 3.49 39.07 -7.52
CA GLN A 67 3.70 37.65 -7.38
C GLN A 67 3.25 37.18 -5.99
N PRO A 68 1.94 37.01 -5.77
CA PRO A 68 1.44 36.65 -4.46
C PRO A 68 1.89 35.25 -4.07
N ASN A 69 2.35 35.09 -2.84
CA ASN A 69 2.68 33.80 -2.26
C ASN A 69 1.42 32.93 -2.04
N GLY A 70 1.58 31.68 -1.60
CA GLY A 70 0.44 30.75 -1.42
C GLY A 70 -0.65 31.30 -0.49
N THR A 71 -0.28 31.99 0.59
CA THR A 71 -1.23 32.61 1.52
C THR A 71 -1.96 33.79 0.88
N GLY A 72 -1.23 34.64 0.17
CA GLY A 72 -1.83 35.76 -0.57
C GLY A 72 -2.83 35.30 -1.63
N LYS A 73 -2.49 34.24 -2.40
CA LYS A 73 -3.42 33.65 -3.37
C LYS A 73 -4.69 33.12 -2.70
N ALA A 74 -4.57 32.46 -1.55
CA ALA A 74 -5.71 31.93 -0.80
C ALA A 74 -6.64 33.05 -0.31
N VAL A 75 -6.07 34.14 0.19
CA VAL A 75 -6.81 35.34 0.64
C VAL A 75 -7.52 36.00 -0.55
N LEU A 76 -6.81 36.20 -1.67
CA LEU A 76 -7.39 36.81 -2.87
C LEU A 76 -8.57 35.96 -3.41
N GLU A 77 -8.42 34.63 -3.42
CA GLU A 77 -9.50 33.72 -3.83
C GLU A 77 -10.69 33.79 -2.85
N GLY A 78 -10.44 33.80 -1.54
CA GLY A 78 -11.47 33.83 -0.51
C GLY A 78 -12.26 35.12 -0.56
N LEU A 79 -11.59 36.27 -0.44
CA LEU A 79 -12.22 37.59 -0.44
C LEU A 79 -12.79 37.96 -1.81
N GLY A 80 -12.17 37.52 -2.90
CA GLY A 80 -12.71 37.70 -4.26
C GLY A 80 -14.09 37.05 -4.45
N ARG A 81 -14.35 35.92 -3.80
CA ARG A 81 -15.69 35.31 -3.76
C ARG A 81 -16.71 36.12 -2.97
N GLU A 82 -16.26 36.89 -1.97
CA GLU A 82 -17.08 37.84 -1.21
C GLU A 82 -17.30 39.16 -1.97
N GLY A 83 -16.67 39.34 -3.15
CA GLY A 83 -16.84 40.52 -4.00
C GLY A 83 -15.77 41.62 -3.82
N PHE A 84 -14.71 41.37 -3.03
CA PHE A 84 -13.61 42.33 -2.90
C PHE A 84 -12.74 42.34 -4.16
N ALA A 85 -12.21 43.50 -4.50
CA ALA A 85 -11.32 43.74 -5.65
C ALA A 85 -10.24 44.74 -5.27
N GLY A 86 -9.20 44.87 -6.10
CA GLY A 86 -8.07 45.76 -5.82
C GLY A 86 -8.50 47.21 -5.62
N GLY A 87 -8.09 47.80 -4.49
CA GLY A 87 -8.30 49.18 -4.10
C GLY A 87 -7.17 50.11 -4.53
N ALA A 88 -7.29 51.41 -4.16
CA ALA A 88 -6.28 52.42 -4.42
C ALA A 88 -5.15 52.33 -3.38
N VAL A 89 -4.02 51.76 -3.76
CA VAL A 89 -2.80 51.66 -2.94
C VAL A 89 -1.82 52.76 -3.37
N GLN A 90 -1.38 53.61 -2.45
CA GLN A 90 -0.45 54.70 -2.70
C GLN A 90 1.01 54.22 -2.71
N ALA A 91 1.37 53.32 -1.79
CA ALA A 91 2.67 52.70 -1.71
C ALA A 91 2.56 51.27 -1.20
N ARG A 92 3.49 50.41 -1.59
CA ARG A 92 3.52 49.00 -1.21
C ARG A 92 4.91 48.56 -0.78
N VAL A 93 4.97 47.81 0.31
CA VAL A 93 6.14 47.08 0.76
C VAL A 93 5.84 45.57 0.63
N PRO A 94 6.38 44.89 -0.37
CA PRO A 94 6.12 43.46 -0.59
C PRO A 94 6.60 42.61 0.58
N PHE A 95 6.01 41.39 0.73
CA PHE A 95 6.45 40.44 1.74
C PHE A 95 7.91 40.04 1.52
N SER A 96 8.65 39.94 2.62
CA SER A 96 10.01 39.42 2.64
C SER A 96 10.19 38.39 3.75
N SER A 97 10.79 37.25 3.45
CA SER A 97 11.09 36.20 4.46
C SER A 97 12.06 36.72 5.55
N ALA A 98 12.90 37.69 5.24
CA ALA A 98 13.79 38.31 6.22
C ALA A 98 13.03 39.22 7.19
N ARG A 99 12.08 40.03 6.70
CA ARG A 99 11.23 40.90 7.52
C ARG A 99 10.05 40.18 8.15
N LYS A 100 9.53 39.14 7.50
CA LYS A 100 8.33 38.37 7.89
C LYS A 100 7.02 39.17 7.90
N TRP A 101 6.98 40.29 7.21
CA TRP A 101 5.79 41.12 7.04
C TRP A 101 5.79 41.89 5.70
N SER A 102 4.61 42.34 5.31
CA SER A 102 4.32 43.26 4.19
C SER A 102 3.52 44.45 4.67
N ALA A 103 3.46 45.53 3.88
CA ALA A 103 2.64 46.69 4.18
C ALA A 103 2.09 47.33 2.92
N ILE A 104 0.99 48.08 3.09
CA ILE A 104 0.44 49.01 2.11
C ILE A 104 0.14 50.34 2.77
N VAL A 105 0.21 51.42 1.99
CA VAL A 105 -0.27 52.74 2.34
C VAL A 105 -1.53 53.03 1.54
N SER A 106 -2.61 53.32 2.21
CA SER A 106 -3.90 53.71 1.64
C SER A 106 -4.33 55.10 2.14
N HIS A 107 -5.50 55.53 1.74
CA HIS A 107 -6.08 56.80 2.21
C HIS A 107 -6.48 56.76 3.70
N THR A 108 -6.69 55.55 4.28
CA THR A 108 -7.02 55.34 5.70
C THR A 108 -5.79 55.26 6.59
N GLY A 109 -4.60 55.05 6.01
CA GLY A 109 -3.35 54.94 6.76
C GLY A 109 -2.45 53.82 6.24
N THR A 110 -1.57 53.35 7.10
CA THR A 110 -0.62 52.25 6.80
C THR A 110 -1.11 50.94 7.43
N TRP A 111 -1.21 49.92 6.60
CA TRP A 111 -1.62 48.56 6.99
C TRP A 111 -0.43 47.62 6.91
N TYR A 112 -0.23 46.82 7.93
CA TYR A 112 0.81 45.80 8.02
C TYR A 112 0.18 44.44 8.10
N MET A 113 0.79 43.43 7.49
CA MET A 113 0.40 42.02 7.62
C MET A 113 1.64 41.14 7.72
N GLY A 114 1.67 40.25 8.70
CA GLY A 114 2.81 39.33 8.83
C GLY A 114 2.77 38.43 10.05
N ALA A 115 3.94 37.94 10.42
CA ALA A 115 4.09 37.04 11.58
C ALA A 115 3.71 37.80 12.88
N PRO A 116 2.75 37.28 13.67
CA PRO A 116 2.23 38.00 14.85
C PRO A 116 3.34 38.37 15.83
N GLU A 117 4.25 37.44 16.10
CA GLU A 117 5.36 37.65 17.03
C GLU A 117 6.30 38.80 16.61
N VAL A 118 6.47 38.96 15.29
CA VAL A 118 7.34 40.01 14.75
C VAL A 118 6.65 41.39 14.82
N ILE A 119 5.38 41.43 14.42
CA ILE A 119 4.63 42.71 14.46
C ILE A 119 4.43 43.16 15.90
N ILE A 120 3.94 42.28 16.79
CA ILE A 120 3.66 42.60 18.20
C ILE A 120 4.92 43.07 18.93
N SER A 121 6.07 42.44 18.68
CA SER A 121 7.33 42.83 19.31
C SER A 121 7.79 44.27 18.98
N ALA A 122 7.29 44.81 17.87
CA ALA A 122 7.62 46.18 17.43
C ALA A 122 6.59 47.25 17.91
N LEU A 123 5.42 46.84 18.41
CA LEU A 123 4.35 47.72 18.82
C LEU A 123 4.50 48.18 20.27
N ASN A 124 4.01 49.39 20.55
CA ASN A 124 3.87 49.88 21.90
C ASN A 124 2.59 49.31 22.53
N GLY A 125 2.72 48.65 23.68
CA GLY A 125 1.60 48.10 24.42
C GLY A 125 1.82 46.65 24.85
N ASP A 126 0.91 46.15 25.69
CA ASP A 126 0.87 44.73 26.09
C ASP A 126 -0.22 44.04 25.29
N TYR A 127 0.19 43.09 24.44
CA TYR A 127 -0.67 42.28 23.59
C TYR A 127 -0.52 40.80 23.88
N GLY A 128 -0.24 40.43 25.13
CA GLY A 128 -0.12 39.02 25.55
C GLY A 128 -1.36 38.20 25.22
N ASN A 129 -2.54 38.76 25.40
CA ASN A 129 -3.81 38.14 25.05
C ASN A 129 -3.94 37.82 23.55
N VAL A 130 -3.37 38.67 22.68
CA VAL A 130 -3.37 38.41 21.22
C VAL A 130 -2.45 37.25 20.89
N LEU A 131 -1.28 37.16 21.53
CA LEU A 131 -0.37 36.00 21.37
C LEU A 131 -0.97 34.71 21.89
N ASP A 132 -1.76 34.73 22.95
CA ASP A 132 -2.50 33.57 23.45
C ASP A 132 -3.53 33.12 22.40
N MET A 133 -4.31 34.04 21.82
CA MET A 133 -5.24 33.72 20.71
C MET A 133 -4.52 33.18 19.48
N VAL A 134 -3.37 33.72 19.14
CA VAL A 134 -2.52 33.19 18.05
C VAL A 134 -2.12 31.74 18.33
N THR A 135 -1.69 31.48 19.56
CA THR A 135 -1.27 30.13 20.00
C THR A 135 -2.44 29.15 19.95
N GLU A 136 -3.61 29.54 20.43
CA GLU A 136 -4.82 28.75 20.40
C GLU A 136 -5.21 28.36 18.97
N ASN A 137 -5.29 29.34 18.07
CA ASN A 137 -5.63 29.09 16.67
C ASN A 137 -4.55 28.28 15.93
N ALA A 138 -3.27 28.51 16.24
CA ALA A 138 -2.20 27.68 15.69
C ALA A 138 -2.31 26.20 16.16
N ASN A 139 -2.74 25.98 17.40
CA ASN A 139 -2.99 24.65 17.94
C ASN A 139 -4.18 23.94 17.25
N GLU A 140 -5.12 24.70 16.71
CA GLU A 140 -6.22 24.16 15.87
C GLU A 140 -5.79 23.81 14.44
N GLY A 141 -4.53 24.06 14.08
CA GLY A 141 -3.98 23.74 12.77
C GLY A 141 -4.04 24.91 11.78
N ASN A 142 -4.30 26.13 12.26
CA ASN A 142 -4.30 27.31 11.42
C ASN A 142 -2.91 27.95 11.32
N ARG A 143 -2.59 28.49 10.15
CA ARG A 143 -1.53 29.47 9.98
C ARG A 143 -2.13 30.82 10.31
N VAL A 144 -1.60 31.49 11.32
CA VAL A 144 -2.11 32.78 11.81
C VAL A 144 -1.20 33.91 11.34
N LEU A 145 -1.78 34.91 10.70
CA LEU A 145 -1.12 36.19 10.44
C LEU A 145 -1.84 37.30 11.21
N LEU A 146 -1.11 38.34 11.51
CA LEU A 146 -1.65 39.53 12.19
C LEU A 146 -1.74 40.68 11.20
N ILE A 147 -2.88 41.38 11.23
CA ILE A 147 -3.03 42.70 10.61
C ILE A 147 -2.91 43.77 11.71
N ALA A 148 -2.07 44.76 11.43
CA ALA A 148 -1.98 45.97 12.27
C ALA A 148 -2.22 47.22 11.41
N HIS A 149 -2.87 48.20 11.99
CA HIS A 149 -3.21 49.47 11.34
C HIS A 149 -2.63 50.64 12.09
N ARG A 150 -2.10 51.59 11.34
CA ARG A 150 -1.70 52.91 11.81
C ARG A 150 -2.41 54.00 11.02
N SER A 151 -3.19 54.81 11.67
CA SER A 151 -3.85 56.00 11.05
C SER A 151 -2.82 57.06 10.65
N GLY A 152 -3.05 57.68 9.50
CA GLY A 152 -2.20 58.74 8.94
C GLY A 152 -1.09 58.24 8.02
N GLN A 153 -0.42 59.18 7.35
CA GLN A 153 0.60 58.89 6.35
C GLN A 153 1.93 58.48 7.00
N PRO A 154 2.67 57.49 6.45
CA PRO A 154 3.99 57.14 6.94
C PRO A 154 5.03 58.20 6.57
N ALA A 155 6.29 57.98 6.99
CA ALA A 155 7.42 58.80 6.56
C ALA A 155 7.62 58.71 5.02
N GLU A 156 8.12 59.80 4.42
CA GLU A 156 8.32 59.89 2.96
C GLU A 156 9.24 58.78 2.41
N ASP A 157 10.21 58.30 3.23
CA ASP A 157 11.15 57.20 2.87
C ASP A 157 10.63 55.80 3.15
N PHE A 158 9.33 55.62 3.49
CA PHE A 158 8.78 54.33 3.95
C PHE A 158 8.91 53.20 2.91
N ALA A 159 8.74 53.50 1.65
CA ALA A 159 8.85 52.49 0.61
C ALA A 159 10.31 52.03 0.38
N GLU A 160 11.27 52.94 0.58
CA GLU A 160 12.71 52.69 0.39
C GLU A 160 13.33 52.05 1.64
N ASN A 161 12.84 52.44 2.83
CA ASN A 161 13.36 52.05 4.13
C ASN A 161 12.22 51.53 5.04
N PRO A 162 11.62 50.37 4.73
CA PRO A 162 10.43 49.89 5.40
C PRO A 162 10.69 49.51 6.86
N ARG A 163 9.86 50.05 7.77
CA ARG A 163 9.90 49.80 9.22
C ARG A 163 8.50 49.69 9.79
N LEU A 164 8.35 48.85 10.84
CA LEU A 164 7.11 48.79 11.61
C LEU A 164 7.00 50.06 12.48
N ASP A 165 5.83 50.66 12.48
CA ASP A 165 5.55 51.81 13.32
C ASP A 165 5.03 51.34 14.68
N ALA A 166 5.74 51.72 15.76
CA ALA A 166 5.40 51.29 17.11
C ALA A 166 4.02 51.80 17.61
N THR A 167 3.42 52.77 16.92
CA THR A 167 2.08 53.32 17.23
C THR A 167 0.96 52.57 16.49
N ALA A 168 1.26 51.64 15.61
CA ALA A 168 0.26 50.81 14.99
C ALA A 168 -0.45 49.93 16.02
N ARG A 169 -1.70 49.57 15.74
CA ARG A 169 -2.52 48.72 16.63
C ARG A 169 -2.87 47.41 15.92
N PRO A 170 -2.87 46.25 16.62
CA PRO A 170 -3.39 45.01 16.09
C PRO A 170 -4.89 45.14 15.86
N VAL A 171 -5.38 44.79 14.65
CA VAL A 171 -6.81 44.95 14.30
C VAL A 171 -7.49 43.63 13.95
N ALA A 172 -6.75 42.67 13.42
CA ALA A 172 -7.35 41.36 13.10
C ALA A 172 -6.30 40.25 12.99
N LEU A 173 -6.74 39.02 13.20
CA LEU A 173 -6.03 37.80 12.84
C LEU A 173 -6.57 37.25 11.53
N VAL A 174 -5.66 36.87 10.64
CA VAL A 174 -5.97 36.18 9.39
C VAL A 174 -5.69 34.68 9.60
N LEU A 175 -6.71 33.87 9.52
CA LEU A 175 -6.61 32.44 9.73
C LEU A 175 -6.63 31.71 8.39
N CYS A 176 -5.54 31.01 8.09
CA CYS A 176 -5.40 30.18 6.91
C CYS A 176 -5.05 28.75 7.34
N SER A 177 -5.43 27.76 6.56
CA SER A 177 -5.00 26.39 6.79
C SER A 177 -4.49 25.75 5.51
N GLU A 178 -3.73 24.65 5.65
CA GLU A 178 -3.42 23.83 4.49
C GLU A 178 -4.68 23.12 4.01
N ARG A 179 -4.83 23.05 2.70
CA ARG A 179 -5.96 22.36 2.08
C ARG A 179 -5.78 20.86 2.20
N ILE A 180 -6.60 20.26 3.06
CA ILE A 180 -6.68 18.81 3.22
C ILE A 180 -7.32 18.22 1.96
N ARG A 181 -6.75 17.11 1.46
CA ARG A 181 -7.34 16.38 0.33
C ARG A 181 -8.70 15.81 0.72
N SER A 182 -9.67 15.93 -0.18
CA SER A 182 -11.02 15.38 0.03
C SER A 182 -11.06 13.86 0.16
N ASP A 183 -10.05 13.16 -0.36
CA ASP A 183 -9.92 11.70 -0.33
C ASP A 183 -9.07 11.18 0.83
N ALA A 184 -8.51 12.06 1.68
CA ALA A 184 -7.59 11.66 2.76
C ALA A 184 -8.30 10.79 3.81
N GLU A 185 -9.47 11.21 4.33
CA GLU A 185 -10.20 10.47 5.36
C GLU A 185 -10.59 9.07 4.88
N SER A 186 -11.21 8.95 3.70
CA SER A 186 -11.63 7.66 3.15
C SER A 186 -10.45 6.72 2.86
N THR A 187 -9.34 7.26 2.40
CA THR A 187 -8.11 6.49 2.15
C THR A 187 -7.52 5.96 3.45
N LEU A 188 -7.42 6.79 4.50
CA LEU A 188 -6.93 6.38 5.81
C LEU A 188 -7.86 5.38 6.49
N GLN A 189 -9.18 5.54 6.34
CA GLN A 189 -10.15 4.56 6.81
C GLN A 189 -9.90 3.19 6.17
N TRP A 190 -9.72 3.14 4.86
CA TRP A 190 -9.42 1.90 4.16
C TRP A 190 -8.16 1.22 4.71
N PHE A 191 -7.08 1.97 4.95
CA PHE A 191 -5.85 1.41 5.52
C PHE A 191 -6.07 0.83 6.93
N ARG A 192 -6.81 1.52 7.79
CA ARG A 192 -7.18 1.00 9.13
C ARG A 192 -7.95 -0.31 9.03
N GLU A 193 -8.97 -0.37 8.16
CA GLU A 193 -9.75 -1.59 7.91
C GLU A 193 -8.89 -2.74 7.39
N GLN A 194 -7.82 -2.41 6.66
CA GLN A 194 -6.85 -3.38 6.17
C GLN A 194 -5.78 -3.77 7.20
N GLY A 195 -5.80 -3.21 8.41
CA GLY A 195 -4.83 -3.48 9.46
C GLY A 195 -3.45 -2.87 9.20
N VAL A 196 -3.37 -1.82 8.37
CA VAL A 196 -2.17 -1.03 8.15
C VAL A 196 -2.18 0.15 9.12
N ARG A 197 -1.14 0.28 9.93
CA ARG A 197 -0.99 1.41 10.84
C ARG A 197 -0.41 2.61 10.11
N CYS A 198 -1.18 3.70 10.04
CA CYS A 198 -0.74 4.95 9.45
C CYS A 198 -0.18 5.89 10.52
N ARG A 199 0.92 6.60 10.21
CA ARG A 199 1.49 7.69 10.99
C ARG A 199 1.70 8.90 10.09
N ILE A 200 1.55 10.10 10.67
CA ILE A 200 1.93 11.34 9.99
C ILE A 200 3.26 11.83 10.57
N ILE A 201 4.19 12.13 9.68
CA ILE A 201 5.53 12.61 10.02
C ILE A 201 5.73 13.95 9.30
N SER A 202 5.98 15.02 10.05
CA SER A 202 6.08 16.38 9.48
C SER A 202 7.18 17.20 10.16
N GLY A 203 7.75 18.16 9.44
CA GLY A 203 8.62 19.19 10.01
C GLY A 203 7.87 20.27 10.79
N ASP A 204 6.54 20.30 10.74
CA ASP A 204 5.72 21.31 11.39
C ASP A 204 5.50 21.03 12.88
N ASN A 205 4.90 22.01 13.57
CA ASN A 205 4.55 21.89 14.99
C ASN A 205 3.68 20.66 15.24
N PRO A 206 4.01 19.80 16.23
CA PRO A 206 3.29 18.57 16.51
C PRO A 206 1.80 18.78 16.83
N VAL A 207 1.44 19.87 17.51
CA VAL A 207 0.03 20.19 17.84
C VAL A 207 -0.76 20.48 16.56
N THR A 208 -0.19 21.27 15.65
CA THR A 208 -0.80 21.58 14.34
C THR A 208 -0.99 20.30 13.51
N VAL A 209 0.02 19.44 13.47
CA VAL A 209 -0.05 18.17 12.72
C VAL A 209 -1.05 17.21 13.39
N GLY A 210 -1.11 17.21 14.73
CA GLY A 210 -2.11 16.46 15.51
C GLY A 210 -3.55 16.90 15.20
N ALA A 211 -3.78 18.21 15.06
CA ALA A 211 -5.09 18.73 14.67
C ALA A 211 -5.50 18.28 13.26
N ILE A 212 -4.55 18.27 12.30
CA ILE A 212 -4.79 17.74 10.95
C ILE A 212 -5.10 16.24 11.02
N ALA A 213 -4.32 15.48 11.80
CA ALA A 213 -4.54 14.03 11.97
C ALA A 213 -5.94 13.71 12.53
N ARG A 214 -6.43 14.55 13.45
CA ARG A 214 -7.80 14.44 13.97
C ARG A 214 -8.83 14.74 12.88
N LYS A 215 -8.67 15.83 12.12
CA LYS A 215 -9.57 16.21 11.03
C LYS A 215 -9.72 15.12 9.95
N VAL A 216 -8.64 14.41 9.64
CA VAL A 216 -8.66 13.30 8.66
C VAL A 216 -8.95 11.95 9.30
N LYS A 217 -9.28 11.91 10.59
CA LYS A 217 -9.55 10.71 11.37
C LYS A 217 -8.47 9.65 11.20
N LEU A 218 -7.20 10.03 11.35
CA LEU A 218 -6.04 9.13 11.21
C LEU A 218 -6.19 7.86 12.03
N THR A 219 -6.70 7.98 13.24
CA THR A 219 -6.91 6.91 14.22
C THR A 219 -8.37 6.48 14.39
N GLY A 220 -9.27 6.95 13.49
CA GLY A 220 -10.71 6.79 13.63
C GLY A 220 -11.27 7.73 14.69
N ASP A 221 -12.05 7.19 15.63
CA ASP A 221 -12.66 7.96 16.73
C ASP A 221 -11.72 8.14 17.94
N ARG A 222 -10.55 7.47 17.96
CA ARG A 222 -9.52 7.65 18.98
C ARG A 222 -8.72 8.92 18.71
N GLU A 223 -8.48 9.72 19.76
CA GLU A 223 -7.58 10.86 19.66
C GLU A 223 -6.17 10.42 19.22
N PRO A 224 -5.57 11.06 18.20
CA PRO A 224 -4.21 10.75 17.79
C PRO A 224 -3.20 11.24 18.84
N VAL A 225 -2.26 10.38 19.19
CA VAL A 225 -1.15 10.73 20.07
C VAL A 225 -0.05 11.39 19.23
N TYR A 226 0.25 12.64 19.53
CA TYR A 226 1.32 13.40 18.86
C TYR A 226 2.51 13.64 19.79
N MET A 227 3.70 13.75 19.22
CA MET A 227 4.94 13.98 19.95
C MET A 227 5.85 14.92 19.16
N ASP A 228 6.62 15.73 19.89
CA ASP A 228 7.69 16.56 19.35
C ASP A 228 8.93 15.69 19.09
N ALA A 229 9.46 15.72 17.88
CA ALA A 229 10.63 14.91 17.52
C ALA A 229 11.91 15.29 18.27
N ARG A 230 11.94 16.45 18.92
CA ARG A 230 13.04 16.86 19.82
C ARG A 230 13.11 16.05 21.12
N GLU A 231 12.00 15.41 21.48
CA GLU A 231 11.86 14.55 22.67
C GLU A 231 12.11 13.06 22.35
N LEU A 232 12.34 12.72 21.08
CA LEU A 232 12.60 11.34 20.67
C LEU A 232 13.96 10.87 21.17
N PRO A 233 14.06 9.62 21.67
CA PRO A 233 15.34 9.03 22.03
C PRO A 233 16.22 8.80 20.80
N ASP A 234 17.54 8.96 20.97
CA ASP A 234 18.53 8.67 19.92
C ASP A 234 18.75 7.16 19.73
N ASP A 235 18.49 6.37 20.77
CA ASP A 235 18.61 4.92 20.71
C ASP A 235 17.43 4.31 19.93
N ILE A 236 17.76 3.48 18.94
CA ILE A 236 16.76 2.89 18.03
C ILE A 236 15.80 1.92 18.75
N ASP A 237 16.29 1.17 19.74
CA ASP A 237 15.44 0.21 20.46
C ASP A 237 14.48 0.91 21.43
N GLU A 238 14.90 2.03 22.02
CA GLU A 238 14.01 2.90 22.81
C GLU A 238 13.01 3.64 21.92
N LEU A 239 13.46 4.14 20.76
CA LEU A 239 12.61 4.78 19.77
C LEU A 239 11.50 3.83 19.28
N ALA A 240 11.82 2.56 19.01
CA ALA A 240 10.86 1.55 18.62
C ALA A 240 9.72 1.41 19.65
N LYS A 241 10.04 1.40 20.95
CA LYS A 241 9.05 1.34 22.04
C LYS A 241 8.15 2.57 22.08
N VAL A 242 8.74 3.77 21.90
CA VAL A 242 7.99 5.02 21.83
C VAL A 242 7.00 5.02 20.68
N LEU A 243 7.44 4.58 19.49
CA LEU A 243 6.62 4.56 18.28
C LEU A 243 5.41 3.62 18.36
N GLN A 244 5.39 2.65 19.30
CA GLN A 244 4.21 1.81 19.50
C GLN A 244 2.96 2.61 19.91
N ASN A 245 3.15 3.76 20.57
CA ASN A 245 2.06 4.56 21.11
C ASN A 245 1.88 5.92 20.42
N VAL A 246 2.77 6.31 19.49
CA VAL A 246 2.74 7.61 18.82
C VAL A 246 2.18 7.46 17.41
N ASP A 247 1.23 8.33 17.06
CA ASP A 247 0.57 8.35 15.74
C ASP A 247 1.05 9.53 14.87
N VAL A 248 1.58 10.57 15.50
CA VAL A 248 1.98 11.80 14.82
C VAL A 248 3.31 12.30 15.38
N LEU A 249 4.24 12.61 14.49
CA LEU A 249 5.52 13.23 14.83
C LEU A 249 5.61 14.61 14.18
N GLY A 250 5.85 15.64 14.99
CA GLY A 250 6.10 17.01 14.53
C GLY A 250 7.56 17.41 14.72
N ARG A 251 8.00 18.46 14.00
CA ARG A 251 9.38 19.01 13.99
C ARG A 251 10.45 17.97 13.66
N VAL A 252 10.12 17.02 12.82
CA VAL A 252 10.99 15.89 12.46
C VAL A 252 12.05 16.36 11.47
N LEU A 253 13.31 16.12 11.80
CA LEU A 253 14.45 16.35 10.92
C LEU A 253 14.62 15.17 9.91
N PRO A 254 15.27 15.38 8.75
CA PRO A 254 15.47 14.32 7.76
C PRO A 254 16.14 13.06 8.32
N ASN A 255 17.15 13.21 9.17
CA ASN A 255 17.83 12.07 9.81
C ASN A 255 16.88 11.33 10.78
N GLN A 256 16.01 12.05 11.49
CA GLN A 256 15.03 11.44 12.38
C GLN A 256 13.96 10.68 11.59
N LYS A 257 13.52 11.17 10.42
CA LYS A 257 12.61 10.42 9.53
C LYS A 257 13.21 9.04 9.19
N LYS A 258 14.51 8.99 8.89
CA LYS A 258 15.24 7.72 8.67
C LYS A 258 15.28 6.86 9.92
N ALA A 259 15.62 7.42 11.08
CA ALA A 259 15.67 6.69 12.35
C ALA A 259 14.31 6.07 12.73
N VAL A 260 13.19 6.77 12.46
CA VAL A 260 11.83 6.24 12.66
C VAL A 260 11.61 4.98 11.82
N VAL A 261 12.02 4.97 10.55
CA VAL A 261 11.91 3.78 9.70
C VAL A 261 12.76 2.63 10.26
N GLN A 262 13.99 2.91 10.67
CA GLN A 262 14.89 1.90 11.26
C GLN A 262 14.32 1.31 12.56
N ALA A 263 13.73 2.14 13.41
CA ALA A 263 13.09 1.70 14.64
C ALA A 263 11.89 0.78 14.37
N LEU A 264 11.09 1.08 13.34
CA LEU A 264 9.97 0.23 12.95
C LEU A 264 10.43 -1.13 12.37
N HIS A 265 11.57 -1.15 11.65
CA HIS A 265 12.17 -2.40 11.19
C HIS A 265 12.63 -3.30 12.35
N LYS A 266 13.08 -2.71 13.48
CA LYS A 266 13.42 -3.47 14.70
C LYS A 266 12.23 -4.23 15.29
N ASP A 267 11.03 -3.67 15.14
CA ASP A 267 9.77 -4.30 15.55
C ASP A 267 9.16 -5.21 14.46
N ASP A 268 9.96 -5.65 13.48
CA ASP A 268 9.56 -6.53 12.36
C ASP A 268 8.44 -5.95 11.47
N HIS A 269 8.26 -4.63 11.45
CA HIS A 269 7.31 -3.98 10.55
C HIS A 269 7.84 -3.90 9.13
N VAL A 270 6.93 -4.04 8.16
CA VAL A 270 7.19 -3.74 6.75
C VAL A 270 6.69 -2.32 6.46
N VAL A 271 7.64 -1.41 6.29
CA VAL A 271 7.40 0.02 6.32
C VAL A 271 7.30 0.61 4.92
N ALA A 272 6.17 1.27 4.63
CA ALA A 272 6.07 2.19 3.50
C ALA A 272 6.23 3.64 3.99
N MET A 273 6.85 4.47 3.17
CA MET A 273 7.06 5.90 3.43
C MET A 273 6.64 6.72 2.22
N THR A 274 5.83 7.76 2.42
CA THR A 274 5.55 8.76 1.37
C THR A 274 6.42 9.99 1.57
N GLY A 275 6.74 10.67 0.48
CA GLY A 275 7.43 11.95 0.53
C GLY A 275 7.38 12.67 -0.81
N ASP A 276 7.53 14.00 -0.78
CA ASP A 276 7.56 14.87 -1.96
C ASP A 276 8.83 15.71 -2.07
N GLY A 277 9.55 15.89 -0.97
CA GLY A 277 10.75 16.72 -0.87
C GLY A 277 12.06 15.94 -0.87
N VAL A 278 13.15 16.65 -1.14
CA VAL A 278 14.53 16.13 -1.00
C VAL A 278 14.82 15.70 0.44
N ASN A 279 14.16 16.34 1.41
CA ASN A 279 14.29 16.03 2.84
C ASN A 279 13.79 14.63 3.20
N ASP A 280 12.96 14.02 2.37
CA ASP A 280 12.40 12.68 2.57
C ASP A 280 13.28 11.57 1.95
N ALA A 281 14.25 11.95 1.12
CA ALA A 281 15.07 11.02 0.34
C ALA A 281 15.71 9.93 1.19
N LEU A 282 16.25 10.26 2.37
CA LEU A 282 16.88 9.30 3.26
C LEU A 282 15.88 8.29 3.83
N ALA A 283 14.70 8.75 4.24
CA ALA A 283 13.66 7.90 4.78
C ALA A 283 13.00 7.03 3.70
N LEU A 284 12.77 7.59 2.49
CA LEU A 284 12.26 6.83 1.34
C LEU A 284 13.18 5.69 0.94
N LYS A 285 14.50 5.93 0.95
CA LYS A 285 15.50 4.91 0.62
C LYS A 285 15.62 3.84 1.71
N GLU A 286 15.43 4.21 2.98
CA GLU A 286 15.50 3.28 4.11
C GLU A 286 14.26 2.41 4.22
N ALA A 287 13.08 2.92 3.82
CA ALA A 287 11.82 2.18 3.86
C ALA A 287 11.84 0.97 2.92
N ASP A 288 11.08 -0.07 3.27
CA ASP A 288 10.87 -1.22 2.38
C ASP A 288 10.16 -0.78 1.08
N LEU A 289 9.35 0.27 1.16
CA LEU A 289 8.65 0.84 0.03
C LEU A 289 8.61 2.37 0.12
N GLY A 290 9.42 3.04 -0.67
CA GLY A 290 9.36 4.48 -0.88
C GLY A 290 8.31 4.83 -1.94
N ILE A 291 7.43 5.78 -1.61
CA ILE A 291 6.34 6.23 -2.46
C ILE A 291 6.49 7.74 -2.69
N ALA A 292 6.68 8.16 -3.93
CA ALA A 292 6.74 9.56 -4.32
C ALA A 292 5.41 10.03 -4.91
N MET A 293 5.03 11.25 -4.59
CA MET A 293 3.91 11.92 -5.23
C MET A 293 4.33 12.46 -6.62
N GLY A 294 3.38 12.63 -7.52
CA GLY A 294 3.66 13.08 -8.90
C GLY A 294 4.23 14.50 -8.99
N ASN A 295 3.93 15.35 -8.00
CA ASN A 295 4.50 16.68 -7.84
C ASN A 295 5.84 16.71 -7.08
N ALA A 296 6.33 15.56 -6.61
CA ALA A 296 7.59 15.47 -5.88
C ALA A 296 8.79 15.91 -6.72
N ALA A 297 9.87 16.28 -6.03
CA ALA A 297 11.14 16.63 -6.67
C ALA A 297 11.67 15.47 -7.55
N PRO A 298 12.32 15.76 -8.71
CA PRO A 298 12.85 14.72 -9.59
C PRO A 298 13.79 13.72 -8.88
N ALA A 299 14.63 14.21 -7.96
CA ALA A 299 15.51 13.38 -7.15
C ALA A 299 14.72 12.40 -6.26
N THR A 300 13.63 12.86 -5.64
CA THR A 300 12.75 12.03 -4.80
C THR A 300 12.06 10.95 -5.63
N LYS A 301 11.55 11.31 -6.82
CA LYS A 301 10.95 10.33 -7.74
C LYS A 301 11.93 9.26 -8.19
N SER A 302 13.20 9.59 -8.40
CA SER A 302 14.21 8.65 -8.91
C SER A 302 14.59 7.55 -7.91
N ILE A 303 14.38 7.79 -6.61
CA ILE A 303 14.70 6.83 -5.53
C ILE A 303 13.49 6.06 -5.02
N ALA A 304 12.28 6.54 -5.33
CA ALA A 304 11.05 5.90 -4.90
C ALA A 304 10.76 4.65 -5.75
N GLN A 305 10.30 3.57 -5.14
CA GLN A 305 9.89 2.36 -5.84
C GLN A 305 8.51 2.50 -6.51
N VAL A 306 7.68 3.40 -5.96
CA VAL A 306 6.34 3.70 -6.51
C VAL A 306 6.17 5.20 -6.69
N VAL A 307 5.63 5.62 -7.83
CA VAL A 307 5.30 7.02 -8.11
C VAL A 307 3.81 7.13 -8.45
N LEU A 308 3.09 7.95 -7.69
CA LEU A 308 1.68 8.31 -7.95
C LEU A 308 1.65 9.51 -8.90
N VAL A 309 1.65 9.26 -10.20
CA VAL A 309 1.89 10.27 -11.26
C VAL A 309 0.94 11.46 -11.20
N ASP A 310 -0.32 11.23 -10.85
CA ASP A 310 -1.35 12.28 -10.70
C ASP A 310 -1.46 12.84 -9.28
N SER A 311 -0.53 12.47 -8.41
CA SER A 311 -0.48 12.89 -7.00
C SER A 311 -1.76 12.58 -6.20
N LYS A 312 -2.57 11.58 -6.62
CA LYS A 312 -3.78 11.19 -5.90
C LYS A 312 -3.49 10.14 -4.84
N PHE A 313 -3.64 10.54 -3.58
CA PHE A 313 -3.44 9.66 -2.43
C PHE A 313 -4.41 8.47 -2.44
N SER A 314 -5.64 8.66 -2.93
CA SER A 314 -6.66 7.60 -3.09
C SER A 314 -6.28 6.45 -4.01
N HIS A 315 -5.21 6.55 -4.78
CA HIS A 315 -4.71 5.42 -5.58
C HIS A 315 -3.90 4.41 -4.77
N LEU A 316 -3.39 4.79 -3.60
CA LEU A 316 -2.57 3.92 -2.75
C LEU A 316 -3.31 2.64 -2.29
N PRO A 317 -4.60 2.68 -1.87
CA PRO A 317 -5.39 1.49 -1.60
C PRO A 317 -5.42 0.49 -2.74
N ASP A 318 -5.61 0.95 -3.97
CA ASP A 318 -5.62 0.10 -5.15
C ASP A 318 -4.26 -0.56 -5.40
N VAL A 319 -3.18 0.17 -5.17
CA VAL A 319 -1.80 -0.32 -5.33
C VAL A 319 -1.52 -1.45 -4.34
N VAL A 320 -1.84 -1.25 -3.06
CA VAL A 320 -1.70 -2.28 -2.00
C VAL A 320 -2.60 -3.48 -2.26
N ALA A 321 -3.86 -3.25 -2.63
CA ALA A 321 -4.80 -4.33 -2.96
C ALA A 321 -4.31 -5.18 -4.14
N ARG A 322 -3.67 -4.56 -5.14
CA ARG A 322 -3.06 -5.29 -6.27
C ARG A 322 -1.85 -6.11 -5.86
N GLY A 323 -0.97 -5.57 -5.03
CA GLY A 323 0.15 -6.33 -4.46
C GLY A 323 -0.35 -7.59 -3.73
N ARG A 324 -1.35 -7.45 -2.87
CA ARG A 324 -1.99 -8.56 -2.13
C ARG A 324 -2.63 -9.58 -3.07
N GLN A 325 -3.32 -9.12 -4.12
CA GLN A 325 -3.89 -10.00 -5.15
C GLN A 325 -2.83 -10.85 -5.83
N VAL A 326 -1.73 -10.23 -6.26
CA VAL A 326 -0.62 -10.92 -6.93
C VAL A 326 -0.01 -11.97 -6.01
N MET A 327 0.31 -11.61 -4.75
CA MET A 327 0.91 -12.54 -3.80
C MET A 327 -0.01 -13.72 -3.47
N ALA A 328 -1.29 -13.48 -3.22
CA ALA A 328 -2.24 -14.54 -2.92
C ALA A 328 -2.47 -15.49 -4.11
N ASN A 329 -2.44 -14.98 -5.33
CA ASN A 329 -2.55 -15.80 -6.54
C ASN A 329 -1.24 -16.54 -6.84
N MET A 330 -0.08 -15.90 -6.59
CA MET A 330 1.23 -16.55 -6.73
C MET A 330 1.37 -17.75 -5.78
N GLU A 331 0.82 -17.68 -4.56
CA GLU A 331 0.80 -18.82 -3.63
C GLU A 331 0.06 -20.02 -4.24
N ARG A 332 -1.05 -19.80 -4.93
CA ARG A 332 -1.81 -20.87 -5.62
C ARG A 332 -1.03 -21.46 -6.79
N VAL A 333 -0.48 -20.59 -7.63
CA VAL A 333 0.32 -21.01 -8.79
C VAL A 333 1.56 -21.79 -8.34
N ALA A 334 2.31 -21.26 -7.38
CA ALA A 334 3.48 -21.94 -6.82
C ALA A 334 3.15 -23.30 -6.23
N SER A 335 1.98 -23.43 -5.56
CA SER A 335 1.52 -24.71 -5.01
C SER A 335 1.28 -25.75 -6.10
N LEU A 336 0.67 -25.39 -7.25
CA LEU A 336 0.47 -26.31 -8.38
C LEU A 336 1.80 -26.80 -8.94
N PHE A 337 2.74 -25.89 -9.18
CA PHE A 337 4.06 -26.25 -9.73
C PHE A 337 4.87 -27.08 -8.75
N LEU A 338 4.84 -26.76 -7.46
CA LEU A 338 5.62 -27.50 -6.46
C LEU A 338 5.10 -28.92 -6.24
N VAL A 339 3.77 -29.16 -6.29
CA VAL A 339 3.20 -30.51 -6.28
C VAL A 339 3.79 -31.37 -7.42
N LYS A 340 3.86 -30.78 -8.64
CA LYS A 340 4.46 -31.46 -9.80
C LYS A 340 5.93 -31.76 -9.56
N THR A 341 6.69 -30.82 -9.05
CA THR A 341 8.12 -31.01 -8.75
C THR A 341 8.32 -32.12 -7.74
N VAL A 342 7.52 -32.16 -6.67
CA VAL A 342 7.59 -33.18 -5.63
C VAL A 342 7.32 -34.58 -6.20
N TYR A 343 6.19 -34.79 -6.90
CA TYR A 343 5.89 -36.13 -7.41
C TYR A 343 6.86 -36.53 -8.51
N SER A 344 7.29 -35.61 -9.38
CA SER A 344 8.26 -35.96 -10.44
C SER A 344 9.61 -36.36 -9.86
N ALA A 345 10.11 -35.65 -8.85
CA ALA A 345 11.35 -36.01 -8.16
C ALA A 345 11.25 -37.39 -7.48
N LEU A 346 10.17 -37.64 -6.75
CA LEU A 346 9.96 -38.94 -6.05
C LEU A 346 9.78 -40.09 -7.02
N ILE A 347 9.04 -39.92 -8.12
CA ILE A 347 8.86 -40.94 -9.15
C ILE A 347 10.20 -41.23 -9.82
N SER A 348 10.95 -40.21 -10.21
CA SER A 348 12.27 -40.41 -10.83
C SER A 348 13.23 -41.14 -9.90
N LEU A 349 13.26 -40.75 -8.61
CA LEU A 349 14.06 -41.43 -7.60
C LEU A 349 13.63 -42.91 -7.44
N GLY A 350 12.31 -43.18 -7.35
CA GLY A 350 11.76 -44.52 -7.23
C GLY A 350 12.12 -45.39 -8.44
N VAL A 351 12.01 -44.84 -9.66
CA VAL A 351 12.37 -45.55 -10.90
C VAL A 351 13.85 -45.92 -10.92
N VAL A 352 14.73 -44.99 -10.56
CA VAL A 352 16.19 -45.25 -10.54
C VAL A 352 16.56 -46.27 -9.48
N LEU A 353 16.01 -46.16 -8.27
CA LEU A 353 16.34 -47.07 -7.16
C LEU A 353 15.82 -48.50 -7.38
N THR A 354 14.68 -48.66 -8.05
CA THR A 354 14.03 -49.94 -8.23
C THR A 354 14.17 -50.52 -9.64
N GLN A 355 14.84 -49.79 -10.53
CA GLN A 355 15.14 -50.19 -11.92
C GLN A 355 13.89 -50.60 -12.72
N ILE A 356 12.76 -49.98 -12.45
CA ILE A 356 11.51 -50.19 -13.19
C ILE A 356 11.44 -49.31 -14.44
N PRO A 357 10.66 -49.67 -15.46
CA PRO A 357 10.45 -48.82 -16.62
C PRO A 357 9.73 -47.51 -16.19
N PHE A 358 10.04 -46.42 -16.90
CA PHE A 358 9.41 -45.15 -16.58
C PHE A 358 7.88 -45.22 -16.76
N PRO A 359 7.09 -44.83 -15.75
CA PRO A 359 5.67 -45.14 -15.62
C PRO A 359 4.73 -44.41 -16.58
N TYR A 360 5.23 -43.43 -17.32
CA TYR A 360 4.47 -42.62 -18.28
C TYR A 360 5.39 -42.04 -19.37
N LEU A 361 4.81 -41.56 -20.46
CA LEU A 361 5.55 -40.88 -21.54
C LEU A 361 5.67 -39.40 -21.30
N PRO A 362 6.75 -38.71 -21.78
CA PRO A 362 6.88 -37.25 -21.70
C PRO A 362 5.68 -36.49 -22.29
N ARG A 363 5.11 -36.97 -23.39
CA ARG A 363 3.92 -36.37 -24.01
C ARG A 363 2.66 -36.50 -23.16
N HIS A 364 2.53 -37.53 -22.29
CA HIS A 364 1.47 -37.55 -21.28
C HIS A 364 1.59 -36.37 -20.33
N ILE A 365 2.79 -36.09 -19.80
CA ILE A 365 3.04 -34.95 -18.89
C ILE A 365 2.76 -33.63 -19.56
N THR A 366 3.05 -33.49 -20.86
CA THR A 366 2.74 -32.25 -21.60
C THR A 366 1.22 -32.04 -21.68
N TYR A 367 0.45 -33.04 -22.03
CA TYR A 367 -1.00 -32.97 -22.11
C TYR A 367 -1.64 -32.71 -20.75
N LEU A 368 -1.28 -33.52 -19.76
CA LEU A 368 -1.83 -33.45 -18.41
C LEU A 368 -1.39 -32.17 -17.70
N GLY A 369 -0.13 -31.80 -17.86
CA GLY A 369 0.42 -30.56 -17.29
C GLY A 369 -0.22 -29.28 -17.85
N ALA A 370 -0.56 -29.27 -19.13
CA ALA A 370 -1.27 -28.13 -19.71
C ALA A 370 -2.67 -27.96 -19.08
N LEU A 371 -3.40 -29.07 -18.88
CA LEU A 371 -4.78 -29.06 -18.38
C LEU A 371 -4.91 -28.93 -16.86
N THR A 372 -3.96 -29.46 -16.09
CA THR A 372 -4.04 -29.49 -14.63
C THR A 372 -3.18 -28.42 -13.94
N ILE A 373 -2.18 -27.86 -14.65
CA ILE A 373 -1.22 -26.92 -14.10
C ILE A 373 -1.12 -25.63 -14.93
N GLY A 374 -0.66 -25.71 -16.18
CA GLY A 374 -0.24 -24.55 -16.97
C GLY A 374 -1.37 -23.55 -17.23
N VAL A 375 -2.43 -23.99 -17.93
CA VAL A 375 -3.57 -23.11 -18.26
C VAL A 375 -4.35 -22.72 -17.00
N PRO A 376 -4.68 -23.65 -16.06
CA PRO A 376 -5.30 -23.28 -14.79
C PRO A 376 -4.50 -22.29 -13.97
N ALA A 377 -3.16 -22.45 -13.87
CA ALA A 377 -2.28 -21.53 -13.15
C ALA A 377 -2.37 -20.12 -13.73
N PHE A 378 -2.37 -19.99 -15.05
CA PHE A 378 -2.53 -18.69 -15.71
C PHE A 378 -3.88 -18.04 -15.39
N ILE A 379 -4.98 -18.80 -15.44
CA ILE A 379 -6.33 -18.31 -15.09
C ILE A 379 -6.38 -17.90 -13.62
N LEU A 380 -5.84 -18.71 -12.72
CA LEU A 380 -5.81 -18.41 -11.28
C LEU A 380 -4.92 -17.20 -10.94
N ALA A 381 -3.84 -16.97 -11.69
CA ALA A 381 -2.99 -15.80 -11.53
C ALA A 381 -3.71 -14.49 -11.81
N LEU A 382 -4.68 -14.50 -12.73
CA LEU A 382 -5.48 -13.31 -13.09
C LEU A 382 -6.74 -13.13 -12.23
N ALA A 383 -7.06 -14.09 -11.38
CA ALA A 383 -8.29 -14.12 -10.59
C ALA A 383 -8.34 -12.95 -9.59
N PRO A 384 -9.53 -12.33 -9.38
CA PRO A 384 -9.70 -11.37 -8.28
C PRO A 384 -9.48 -12.06 -6.94
N ASN A 385 -8.72 -11.41 -6.05
CA ASN A 385 -8.41 -11.92 -4.73
C ASN A 385 -8.22 -10.74 -3.76
N THR A 386 -8.99 -10.72 -2.69
CA THR A 386 -9.00 -9.66 -1.67
C THR A 386 -8.36 -10.12 -0.36
N ARG A 387 -7.73 -11.30 -0.34
CA ARG A 387 -7.14 -11.87 0.86
C ARG A 387 -6.00 -10.98 1.36
N ARG A 388 -6.00 -10.67 2.65
CA ARG A 388 -4.88 -10.01 3.33
C ARG A 388 -3.61 -10.86 3.22
N TYR A 389 -2.46 -10.21 3.20
CA TYR A 389 -1.18 -10.92 3.26
C TYR A 389 -1.07 -11.72 4.57
N ILE A 390 -0.58 -12.93 4.46
CA ILE A 390 -0.28 -13.80 5.61
C ILE A 390 1.20 -14.15 5.53
N PRO A 391 2.01 -13.91 6.59
CA PRO A 391 3.44 -14.27 6.60
C PRO A 391 3.67 -15.77 6.42
N GLY A 392 4.85 -16.15 5.90
CA GLY A 392 5.24 -17.54 5.74
C GLY A 392 4.78 -18.20 4.44
N PHE A 393 4.79 -17.45 3.32
CA PHE A 393 4.47 -17.92 1.96
C PHE A 393 5.11 -19.26 1.61
N LEU A 394 6.44 -19.38 1.68
CA LEU A 394 7.17 -20.61 1.31
C LEU A 394 6.72 -21.80 2.16
N LYS A 395 6.57 -21.62 3.46
CA LYS A 395 6.12 -22.68 4.36
C LYS A 395 4.73 -23.19 4.02
N ARG A 396 3.80 -22.29 3.67
CA ARG A 396 2.44 -22.67 3.28
C ARG A 396 2.43 -23.44 1.96
N VAL A 397 3.19 -22.96 0.95
CA VAL A 397 3.32 -23.61 -0.35
C VAL A 397 3.91 -25.02 -0.20
N VAL A 398 4.98 -25.18 0.58
CA VAL A 398 5.60 -26.49 0.85
C VAL A 398 4.65 -27.44 1.59
N LEU A 399 4.03 -26.96 2.68
CA LEU A 399 3.09 -27.78 3.47
C LEU A 399 1.84 -28.16 2.67
N PHE A 400 1.45 -27.34 1.71
CA PHE A 400 0.38 -27.69 0.77
C PHE A 400 0.82 -28.75 -0.24
N ALA A 401 2.01 -28.57 -0.83
CA ALA A 401 2.47 -29.36 -1.96
C ALA A 401 2.95 -30.77 -1.57
N LEU A 402 3.62 -30.91 -0.42
CA LEU A 402 4.20 -32.18 0.00
C LEU A 402 3.16 -33.35 0.09
N PRO A 403 2.03 -33.19 0.80
CA PRO A 403 1.07 -34.29 0.93
C PRO A 403 0.48 -34.74 -0.42
N GLY A 404 0.15 -33.76 -1.28
CA GLY A 404 -0.38 -34.02 -2.61
C GLY A 404 0.65 -34.67 -3.53
N GLY A 405 1.88 -34.13 -3.53
CA GLY A 405 2.96 -34.68 -4.34
C GLY A 405 3.38 -36.09 -3.92
N ILE A 406 3.47 -36.34 -2.61
CA ILE A 406 3.75 -37.68 -2.07
C ILE A 406 2.64 -38.69 -2.46
N ALA A 407 1.37 -38.27 -2.31
CA ALA A 407 0.24 -39.15 -2.67
C ALA A 407 0.25 -39.54 -4.14
N VAL A 408 0.51 -38.59 -5.05
CA VAL A 408 0.63 -38.85 -6.49
C VAL A 408 1.81 -39.79 -6.76
N ALA A 409 2.97 -39.52 -6.18
CA ALA A 409 4.16 -40.34 -6.38
C ALA A 409 3.94 -41.78 -5.88
N LEU A 410 3.38 -41.97 -4.68
CA LEU A 410 3.07 -43.29 -4.13
C LEU A 410 2.08 -44.03 -5.02
N SER A 411 1.02 -43.39 -5.49
CA SER A 411 0.02 -44.01 -6.35
C SER A 411 0.64 -44.54 -7.66
N ILE A 412 1.48 -43.73 -8.31
CA ILE A 412 2.14 -44.10 -9.57
C ILE A 412 3.21 -45.17 -9.36
N LEU A 413 4.02 -45.07 -8.30
CA LEU A 413 5.05 -46.09 -8.02
C LEU A 413 4.43 -47.43 -7.61
N LEU A 414 3.41 -47.43 -6.73
CA LEU A 414 2.72 -48.64 -6.31
C LEU A 414 2.05 -49.32 -7.49
N SER A 415 1.37 -48.59 -8.37
CA SER A 415 0.79 -49.17 -9.58
C SER A 415 1.87 -49.79 -10.48
N THR A 416 3.01 -49.13 -10.65
CA THR A 416 4.11 -49.60 -11.50
C THR A 416 4.83 -50.82 -10.92
N TRP A 417 4.93 -50.94 -9.60
CA TRP A 417 5.55 -52.07 -8.93
C TRP A 417 4.63 -53.29 -8.86
N LEU A 418 3.33 -53.12 -8.56
CA LEU A 418 2.43 -54.20 -8.21
C LEU A 418 1.64 -54.75 -9.42
N LEU A 419 1.19 -53.86 -10.32
CA LEU A 419 0.32 -54.26 -11.42
C LEU A 419 0.94 -55.27 -12.39
N PRO A 420 2.21 -55.17 -12.78
CA PRO A 420 2.80 -56.19 -13.67
C PRO A 420 2.69 -57.61 -13.11
N GLY A 421 2.93 -57.79 -11.81
CA GLY A 421 2.78 -59.07 -11.15
C GLY A 421 1.31 -59.57 -11.07
N ILE A 422 0.38 -58.66 -10.74
CA ILE A 422 -1.05 -58.98 -10.59
C ILE A 422 -1.70 -59.27 -11.94
N MET A 423 -1.32 -58.55 -12.98
CA MET A 423 -1.89 -58.65 -14.33
C MET A 423 -1.13 -59.65 -15.22
N HIS A 424 -0.04 -60.23 -14.71
CA HIS A 424 0.89 -61.08 -15.46
C HIS A 424 1.44 -60.37 -16.72
N TRP A 425 1.74 -59.08 -16.61
CA TRP A 425 2.32 -58.32 -17.70
C TRP A 425 3.84 -58.50 -17.75
N ASP A 426 4.37 -58.66 -18.98
CA ASP A 426 5.80 -58.61 -19.23
C ASP A 426 6.24 -57.20 -19.60
N MET A 427 7.03 -56.57 -18.75
CA MET A 427 7.52 -55.21 -18.97
C MET A 427 8.55 -55.09 -20.12
N ALA A 428 9.07 -56.20 -20.62
CA ALA A 428 9.84 -56.26 -21.85
C ALA A 428 8.93 -56.19 -23.10
N ASN A 429 7.64 -56.54 -22.95
CA ASN A 429 6.66 -56.45 -24.02
C ASN A 429 6.13 -55.00 -24.15
N ALA A 430 6.31 -54.42 -25.34
CA ALA A 430 5.87 -53.07 -25.63
C ALA A 430 4.35 -52.86 -25.46
N ALA A 431 3.53 -53.88 -25.68
CA ALA A 431 2.08 -53.79 -25.51
C ALA A 431 1.68 -53.67 -24.05
N ASP A 432 2.25 -54.49 -23.16
CA ASP A 432 1.98 -54.49 -21.73
C ASP A 432 2.50 -53.21 -21.07
N LEU A 433 3.70 -52.79 -21.43
CA LEU A 433 4.26 -51.53 -20.98
C LEU A 433 3.39 -50.32 -21.40
N THR A 434 2.80 -50.39 -22.61
CA THR A 434 1.90 -49.36 -23.11
C THR A 434 0.59 -49.29 -22.30
N GLN A 435 0.04 -50.46 -21.90
CA GLN A 435 -1.14 -50.53 -21.03
C GLN A 435 -0.87 -49.93 -19.65
N LEU A 436 0.27 -50.27 -19.04
CA LEU A 436 0.69 -49.72 -17.75
C LEU A 436 0.80 -48.17 -17.83
N ARG A 437 1.45 -47.67 -18.87
CA ARG A 437 1.62 -46.23 -19.08
C ARG A 437 0.29 -45.48 -19.32
N ALA A 438 -0.64 -46.13 -20.04
CA ALA A 438 -1.97 -45.58 -20.27
C ALA A 438 -2.78 -45.49 -18.96
N LEU A 439 -2.73 -46.55 -18.13
CA LEU A 439 -3.36 -46.56 -16.81
C LEU A 439 -2.77 -45.48 -15.91
N ASN A 440 -1.46 -45.38 -15.82
CA ASN A 440 -0.79 -44.37 -15.00
C ASN A 440 -1.07 -42.92 -15.47
N ALA A 441 -1.23 -42.70 -16.78
CA ALA A 441 -1.62 -41.39 -17.31
C ALA A 441 -3.03 -40.98 -16.83
N ILE A 442 -3.98 -41.90 -16.77
CA ILE A 442 -5.33 -41.66 -16.24
C ILE A 442 -5.28 -41.33 -14.75
N ILE A 443 -4.54 -42.11 -13.95
CA ILE A 443 -4.36 -41.84 -12.52
C ILE A 443 -3.76 -40.43 -12.31
N LEU A 444 -2.71 -40.11 -13.04
CA LEU A 444 -2.02 -38.84 -12.96
C LEU A 444 -2.95 -37.67 -13.33
N PHE A 445 -3.82 -37.85 -14.33
CA PHE A 445 -4.82 -36.85 -14.70
C PHE A 445 -5.83 -36.61 -13.58
N VAL A 446 -6.46 -37.68 -13.08
CA VAL A 446 -7.49 -37.55 -12.03
C VAL A 446 -6.90 -36.96 -10.75
N LEU A 447 -5.72 -37.43 -10.31
CA LEU A 447 -5.05 -36.85 -9.15
C LEU A 447 -4.61 -35.41 -9.41
N GLY A 448 -4.19 -35.07 -10.63
CA GLY A 448 -3.91 -33.68 -11.05
C GLY A 448 -5.13 -32.77 -10.95
N ILE A 449 -6.32 -33.26 -11.35
CA ILE A 449 -7.59 -32.53 -11.18
C ILE A 449 -7.95 -32.38 -9.70
N LEU A 450 -7.70 -33.36 -8.85
CA LEU A 450 -7.92 -33.24 -7.39
C LEU A 450 -7.00 -32.22 -6.76
N VAL A 451 -5.74 -32.15 -7.18
CA VAL A 451 -4.80 -31.09 -6.76
C VAL A 451 -5.29 -29.74 -7.21
N LEU A 452 -5.71 -29.61 -8.48
CA LEU A 452 -6.27 -28.36 -9.00
C LEU A 452 -7.52 -27.93 -8.23
N ALA A 453 -8.45 -28.86 -7.97
CA ALA A 453 -9.64 -28.60 -7.18
C ALA A 453 -9.31 -28.10 -5.77
N ARG A 454 -8.28 -28.67 -5.14
CA ARG A 454 -7.81 -28.25 -3.82
C ARG A 454 -7.20 -26.83 -3.84
N VAL A 455 -6.43 -26.48 -4.86
CA VAL A 455 -5.84 -25.13 -5.04
C VAL A 455 -6.90 -24.09 -5.38
N ALA A 456 -7.89 -24.47 -6.19
CA ALA A 456 -8.95 -23.57 -6.64
C ALA A 456 -10.00 -23.25 -5.57
N GLN A 457 -9.97 -23.89 -4.40
CA GLN A 457 -10.94 -23.66 -3.34
C GLN A 457 -11.10 -22.15 -2.98
N PRO A 458 -12.33 -21.73 -2.65
CA PRO A 458 -13.60 -22.47 -2.66
C PRO A 458 -14.08 -22.77 -4.10
N LEU A 459 -14.65 -23.95 -4.31
CA LEU A 459 -15.13 -24.41 -5.63
C LEU A 459 -16.50 -23.81 -6.00
N THR A 460 -16.82 -22.65 -5.48
CA THR A 460 -18.04 -21.92 -5.77
C THR A 460 -17.88 -21.04 -7.02
N GLY A 461 -18.95 -20.90 -7.78
CA GLY A 461 -18.97 -20.05 -8.97
C GLY A 461 -17.99 -20.49 -10.06
N TRP A 462 -17.28 -19.55 -10.68
CA TRP A 462 -16.44 -19.77 -11.84
C TRP A 462 -15.24 -20.72 -11.60
N ARG A 463 -14.77 -20.87 -10.35
CA ARG A 463 -13.65 -21.77 -10.02
C ARG A 463 -14.03 -23.23 -10.13
N GLY A 464 -15.23 -23.59 -9.65
CA GLY A 464 -15.77 -24.93 -9.83
C GLY A 464 -16.02 -25.23 -11.30
N LEU A 465 -16.56 -24.25 -12.06
CA LEU A 465 -16.76 -24.35 -13.50
C LEU A 465 -15.44 -24.54 -14.26
N MET A 466 -14.38 -23.85 -13.85
CA MET A 466 -13.04 -24.00 -14.40
C MET A 466 -12.50 -25.42 -14.21
N VAL A 467 -12.57 -25.96 -12.98
CA VAL A 467 -12.11 -27.33 -12.69
C VAL A 467 -12.92 -28.36 -13.48
N LEU A 468 -14.25 -28.22 -13.53
CA LEU A 468 -15.12 -29.07 -14.33
C LEU A 468 -14.79 -28.97 -15.82
N GLY A 469 -14.58 -27.77 -16.33
CA GLY A 469 -14.22 -27.52 -17.73
C GLY A 469 -12.93 -28.24 -18.12
N PHE A 470 -11.86 -28.13 -17.32
CA PHE A 470 -10.61 -28.85 -17.59
C PHE A 470 -10.76 -30.37 -17.46
N THR A 471 -11.61 -30.85 -16.56
CA THR A 471 -11.92 -32.29 -16.46
C THR A 471 -12.60 -32.78 -17.73
N VAL A 472 -13.62 -32.05 -18.19
CA VAL A 472 -14.36 -32.40 -19.43
C VAL A 472 -13.45 -32.30 -20.67
N ILE A 473 -12.65 -31.24 -20.81
CA ILE A 473 -11.72 -31.06 -21.92
C ILE A 473 -10.69 -32.21 -21.94
N GLY A 474 -10.15 -32.58 -20.79
CA GLY A 474 -9.18 -33.66 -20.67
C GLY A 474 -9.77 -35.04 -21.04
N ALA A 475 -11.00 -35.31 -20.61
CA ALA A 475 -11.71 -36.53 -20.98
C ALA A 475 -12.10 -36.53 -22.48
N ALA A 476 -12.62 -35.40 -22.98
CA ALA A 476 -13.00 -35.26 -24.38
C ALA A 476 -11.83 -35.33 -25.36
N GLY A 477 -10.63 -34.90 -24.95
CA GLY A 477 -9.42 -35.00 -25.79
C GLY A 477 -9.08 -36.41 -26.23
N VAL A 478 -9.44 -37.43 -25.42
CA VAL A 478 -9.26 -38.85 -25.79
C VAL A 478 -10.18 -39.25 -26.95
N ALA A 479 -11.31 -38.61 -27.13
CA ALA A 479 -12.24 -38.86 -28.22
C ALA A 479 -11.77 -38.27 -29.58
N ILE A 480 -10.87 -37.27 -29.55
CA ILE A 480 -10.34 -36.61 -30.74
C ILE A 480 -9.17 -37.43 -31.30
N PRO A 481 -9.27 -38.03 -32.52
CA PRO A 481 -8.24 -38.95 -33.05
C PRO A 481 -6.85 -38.32 -33.11
N PHE A 482 -6.72 -37.07 -33.52
CA PHE A 482 -5.45 -36.36 -33.58
C PHE A 482 -4.82 -36.20 -32.20
N VAL A 483 -5.56 -35.74 -31.20
CA VAL A 483 -5.09 -35.55 -29.81
C VAL A 483 -4.68 -36.87 -29.19
N ARG A 484 -5.53 -37.88 -29.36
CA ARG A 484 -5.26 -39.24 -28.86
C ARG A 484 -3.97 -39.83 -29.45
N HIS A 485 -3.77 -39.70 -30.75
CA HIS A 485 -2.57 -40.21 -31.43
C HIS A 485 -1.32 -39.40 -31.02
N PHE A 486 -1.40 -38.08 -31.07
CA PHE A 486 -0.27 -37.19 -30.78
C PHE A 486 0.23 -37.36 -29.35
N PHE A 487 -0.67 -37.41 -28.37
CA PHE A 487 -0.31 -37.55 -26.96
C PHE A 487 -0.28 -39.01 -26.48
N ALA A 488 -0.47 -39.99 -27.37
CA ALA A 488 -0.51 -41.45 -27.08
C ALA A 488 -1.51 -41.81 -25.96
N LEU A 489 -2.66 -41.18 -25.97
CA LEU A 489 -3.73 -41.48 -25.02
C LEU A 489 -4.45 -42.75 -25.43
N ILE A 490 -4.46 -43.76 -24.55
CA ILE A 490 -5.11 -45.03 -24.80
C ILE A 490 -6.25 -45.21 -23.80
N VAL A 491 -7.40 -45.64 -24.32
CA VAL A 491 -8.54 -46.03 -23.48
C VAL A 491 -8.38 -47.48 -23.06
N PRO A 492 -8.21 -47.76 -21.76
CA PRO A 492 -8.15 -49.16 -21.26
C PRO A 492 -9.45 -49.89 -21.59
N ARG A 493 -9.33 -51.19 -21.90
CA ARG A 493 -10.48 -52.06 -22.19
C ARG A 493 -10.33 -53.38 -21.42
N GLY A 494 -11.45 -54.11 -21.25
CA GLY A 494 -11.45 -55.42 -20.59
C GLY A 494 -10.86 -55.38 -19.18
N SER A 495 -9.96 -56.31 -18.90
CA SER A 495 -9.30 -56.45 -17.60
C SER A 495 -8.47 -55.20 -17.20
N THR A 496 -7.84 -54.53 -18.18
CA THR A 496 -7.09 -53.31 -17.94
C THR A 496 -8.00 -52.15 -17.48
N LEU A 497 -9.22 -52.05 -18.00
CA LEU A 497 -10.19 -51.04 -17.52
C LEU A 497 -10.57 -51.30 -16.06
N MET A 498 -10.84 -52.56 -15.70
CA MET A 498 -11.16 -52.93 -14.32
C MET A 498 -9.98 -52.63 -13.38
N ALA A 499 -8.77 -53.00 -13.79
CA ALA A 499 -7.56 -52.64 -13.04
C ALA A 499 -7.39 -51.14 -12.88
N THR A 500 -7.67 -50.34 -13.93
CA THR A 500 -7.60 -48.88 -13.87
C THR A 500 -8.60 -48.31 -12.85
N LEU A 501 -9.83 -48.79 -12.83
CA LEU A 501 -10.85 -48.33 -11.87
C LEU A 501 -10.48 -48.67 -10.43
N VAL A 502 -9.98 -49.88 -10.16
CA VAL A 502 -9.53 -50.29 -8.82
C VAL A 502 -8.34 -49.46 -8.36
N VAL A 503 -7.31 -49.30 -9.20
CA VAL A 503 -6.12 -48.52 -8.85
C VAL A 503 -6.46 -47.06 -8.69
N LEU A 504 -7.37 -46.52 -9.48
CA LEU A 504 -7.86 -45.15 -9.35
C LEU A 504 -8.56 -44.95 -8.00
N ALA A 505 -9.43 -45.84 -7.59
CA ALA A 505 -10.10 -45.77 -6.27
C ALA A 505 -9.08 -45.80 -5.12
N VAL A 506 -8.08 -46.72 -5.19
CA VAL A 506 -6.99 -46.80 -4.21
C VAL A 506 -6.16 -45.50 -4.21
N SER A 507 -5.84 -44.98 -5.39
CA SER A 507 -5.07 -43.73 -5.52
C SER A 507 -5.79 -42.52 -4.94
N ILE A 508 -7.10 -42.41 -5.15
CA ILE A 508 -7.94 -41.38 -4.52
C ILE A 508 -7.93 -41.54 -3.00
N ALA A 509 -8.05 -42.75 -2.49
CA ALA A 509 -7.98 -43.03 -1.05
C ALA A 509 -6.62 -42.64 -0.46
N ILE A 510 -5.51 -42.96 -1.11
CA ILE A 510 -4.16 -42.53 -0.72
C ILE A 510 -4.06 -41.01 -0.69
N PHE A 511 -4.58 -40.34 -1.73
CA PHE A 511 -4.57 -38.89 -1.81
C PHE A 511 -5.33 -38.25 -0.65
N LEU A 512 -6.55 -38.71 -0.37
CA LEU A 512 -7.38 -38.20 0.72
C LEU A 512 -6.74 -38.45 2.10
N LEU A 513 -6.12 -39.63 2.30
CA LEU A 513 -5.40 -39.94 3.53
C LEU A 513 -4.18 -39.04 3.74
N CYS A 514 -3.32 -38.88 2.74
CA CYS A 514 -2.14 -38.01 2.84
C CYS A 514 -2.51 -36.55 3.13
N VAL A 515 -3.51 -36.05 2.41
CA VAL A 515 -3.98 -34.67 2.60
C VAL A 515 -4.70 -34.50 3.94
N GLY A 516 -5.52 -35.49 4.34
CA GLY A 516 -6.26 -35.49 5.60
C GLY A 516 -5.32 -35.54 6.81
N THR A 517 -4.35 -36.45 6.82
CA THR A 517 -3.36 -36.55 7.92
C THR A 517 -2.52 -35.28 8.06
N ALA A 518 -2.09 -34.70 6.94
CA ALA A 518 -1.36 -33.43 6.96
C ALA A 518 -2.21 -32.29 7.55
N ARG A 519 -3.51 -32.24 7.23
CA ARG A 519 -4.46 -31.26 7.78
C ARG A 519 -4.64 -31.42 9.31
N VAL A 520 -4.82 -32.67 9.78
CA VAL A 520 -4.94 -32.96 11.23
C VAL A 520 -3.66 -32.59 11.98
N LEU A 521 -2.49 -32.91 11.43
CA LEU A 521 -1.21 -32.55 12.05
C LEU A 521 -1.01 -31.03 12.12
N ALA A 522 -1.42 -30.30 11.09
CA ALA A 522 -1.38 -28.83 11.09
C ALA A 522 -2.29 -28.23 12.16
N MET A 523 -3.54 -28.72 12.30
CA MET A 523 -4.48 -28.27 13.34
C MET A 523 -3.96 -28.57 14.75
N ARG A 524 -3.40 -29.76 14.99
CA ARG A 524 -2.82 -30.13 16.30
C ARG A 524 -1.63 -29.23 16.67
N ARG A 525 -0.79 -28.85 15.69
CA ARG A 525 0.32 -27.89 15.92
C ARG A 525 -0.17 -26.50 16.29
N GLN A 526 -1.23 -26.02 15.63
CA GLN A 526 -1.85 -24.72 15.96
C GLN A 526 -2.47 -24.72 17.37
N ALA A 527 -3.22 -25.77 17.72
CA ALA A 527 -3.80 -25.92 19.05
C ALA A 527 -2.73 -25.95 20.17
N ARG A 528 -1.61 -26.64 19.93
CA ARG A 528 -0.48 -26.68 20.89
C ARG A 528 0.21 -25.32 21.05
N LYS A 529 0.25 -24.49 19.99
CA LYS A 529 0.82 -23.13 20.08
C LYS A 529 -0.13 -22.20 20.86
N ALA A 530 -1.44 -22.30 20.60
CA ALA A 530 -2.45 -21.53 21.33
C ALA A 530 -2.55 -21.88 22.82
N ALA A 531 -2.17 -23.10 23.20
CA ALA A 531 -2.15 -23.56 24.61
C ALA A 531 -0.84 -23.17 25.35
N LYS A 532 0.18 -22.66 24.64
CA LYS A 532 1.47 -22.25 25.23
C LYS A 532 1.69 -20.74 25.26
N GLY A 533 0.83 -19.94 24.61
CA GLY A 533 0.77 -18.48 24.69
C GLY A 533 -0.48 -18.05 25.43
#